data_5b6e06085e33b5bf3b602e0707cfc37d
#
_entry.id   5b6e06085e33b5bf3b602e0707cfc37d
#
_cell.length_a   1.000
_cell.length_b   1.000
_cell.length_c   1.000
_cell.angle_alpha   90.00
_cell.angle_beta   90.00
_cell.angle_gamma   90.00
#
_symmetry.space_group_name_H-M   'P 1'
#
loop_
_entity.id
_entity.type
_entity.pdbx_description
1 polymer ?
#
loop_
_entity_poly.entity_id
_entity_poly.type
_entity_poly.pdbx_seq_one_letter_code
_entity_poly.pdbx_strand_id
1 'polypeptide(L)'
;MRTIIIAGSSGFLGTALKAAFAEAGDQVRTIGRRHADACWGEDLTTVLDGADAVVNLAGRSVSCRYTKTNADEIFRSRTRTTRELGRALAACDSPPPVWLNSSTGTIYADSRHSPQDEEHGELGDGFSVEVA
;
A
#
# COMPACT_ATOMS: atom_id res chain seq x y z
N MET A 1 6.04 4.53 22.15
CA MET A 1 6.71 4.03 20.93
C MET A 1 5.77 3.04 20.27
N ARG A 2 5.30 3.36 19.08
CA ARG A 2 4.44 2.49 18.28
C ARG A 2 5.30 1.68 17.31
N THR A 3 4.79 0.53 16.88
CA THR A 3 5.39 -0.27 15.80
C THR A 3 4.57 -0.07 14.53
N ILE A 4 5.18 0.55 13.51
CA ILE A 4 4.56 0.86 12.24
C ILE A 4 5.15 -0.02 11.14
N ILE A 5 4.32 -0.71 10.41
CA ILE A 5 4.74 -1.54 9.28
C ILE A 5 4.53 -0.75 7.99
N ILE A 6 5.56 -0.65 7.15
CA ILE A 6 5.49 0.01 5.84
C ILE A 6 5.82 -1.00 4.74
N ALA A 7 4.82 -1.39 3.97
CA ALA A 7 5.00 -2.14 2.74
C ALA A 7 5.29 -1.18 1.58
N GLY A 8 6.35 -1.43 0.82
CA GLY A 8 6.80 -0.52 -0.24
C GLY A 8 7.63 0.67 0.28
N SER A 9 8.36 0.47 1.36
CA SER A 9 9.16 1.50 2.05
C SER A 9 10.31 2.10 1.23
N SER A 10 10.72 1.46 0.15
CA SER A 10 11.79 1.95 -0.73
C SER A 10 11.33 2.98 -1.78
N GLY A 11 10.01 3.18 -1.93
CA GLY A 11 9.44 4.15 -2.84
C GLY A 11 9.51 5.59 -2.30
N PHE A 12 9.03 6.55 -3.10
CA PHE A 12 9.04 7.97 -2.76
C PHE A 12 8.31 8.27 -1.44
N LEU A 13 7.05 7.88 -1.32
CA LEU A 13 6.27 8.06 -0.11
C LEU A 13 6.79 7.21 1.05
N GLY A 14 7.17 5.97 0.78
CA GLY A 14 7.66 5.04 1.79
C GLY A 14 8.93 5.54 2.47
N THR A 15 9.85 6.13 1.73
CA THR A 15 11.08 6.72 2.27
C THR A 15 10.77 7.90 3.19
N ALA A 16 9.87 8.79 2.77
CA ALA A 16 9.47 9.95 3.57
C ALA A 16 8.74 9.53 4.85
N LEU A 17 7.79 8.61 4.76
CA LEU A 17 7.05 8.12 5.92
C LEU A 17 7.96 7.39 6.92
N LYS A 18 8.90 6.57 6.41
CA LYS A 18 9.87 5.91 7.28
C LYS A 18 10.70 6.90 8.09
N ALA A 19 11.15 7.98 7.47
CA ALA A 19 11.88 9.04 8.17
C ALA A 19 10.98 9.73 9.21
N ALA A 20 9.77 10.13 8.83
CA ALA A 20 8.85 10.85 9.71
C ALA A 20 8.45 10.02 10.95
N PHE A 21 8.15 8.74 10.80
CA PHE A 21 7.85 7.87 11.94
C PHE A 21 9.07 7.65 12.84
N ALA A 22 10.26 7.48 12.25
CA ALA A 22 11.50 7.35 13.03
C ALA A 22 11.80 8.62 13.82
N GLU A 23 11.63 9.81 13.24
CA GLU A 23 11.77 11.10 13.93
C GLU A 23 10.74 11.26 15.07
N ALA A 24 9.54 10.71 14.91
CA ALA A 24 8.52 10.69 15.95
C ALA A 24 8.82 9.67 17.08
N GLY A 25 9.89 8.90 16.98
CA GLY A 25 10.28 7.91 17.97
C GLY A 25 9.54 6.57 17.83
N ASP A 26 8.89 6.33 16.71
CA ASP A 26 8.22 5.07 16.42
C ASP A 26 9.21 4.03 15.85
N GLN A 27 8.96 2.76 16.15
CA GLN A 27 9.66 1.67 15.50
C GLN A 27 9.06 1.41 14.12
N VAL A 28 9.89 1.48 13.07
CA VAL A 28 9.45 1.15 11.71
C VAL A 28 10.00 -0.21 11.30
N ARG A 29 9.12 -1.09 10.84
CA ARG A 29 9.47 -2.35 10.17
C ARG A 29 8.93 -2.32 8.74
N THR A 30 9.57 -3.06 7.86
CA THR A 30 9.34 -2.94 6.42
C THR A 30 8.96 -4.27 5.79
N ILE A 31 8.05 -4.20 4.81
CA ILE A 31 7.75 -5.32 3.91
C ILE A 31 8.13 -4.91 2.49
N GLY A 32 8.87 -5.74 1.80
CA GLY A 32 9.37 -5.42 0.46
C GLY A 32 9.74 -6.64 -0.37
N ARG A 33 10.38 -6.38 -1.51
CA ARG A 33 10.88 -7.44 -2.40
C ARG A 33 12.26 -7.95 -1.99
N ARG A 34 13.06 -7.10 -1.38
CA ARG A 34 14.45 -7.37 -0.95
C ARG A 34 14.82 -6.36 0.14
N HIS A 35 15.78 -6.74 0.98
CA HIS A 35 16.35 -5.85 1.99
C HIS A 35 15.29 -5.18 2.89
N ALA A 36 14.30 -5.95 3.31
CA ALA A 36 13.24 -5.56 4.20
C ALA A 36 13.21 -6.51 5.41
N ASP A 37 12.49 -6.14 6.46
CA ASP A 37 12.34 -6.99 7.65
C ASP A 37 11.57 -8.27 7.34
N ALA A 38 10.65 -8.22 6.35
CA ALA A 38 10.04 -9.39 5.72
C ALA A 38 9.88 -9.17 4.21
N CYS A 39 9.96 -10.25 3.45
CA CYS A 39 9.79 -10.20 1.99
C CYS A 39 8.45 -10.79 1.56
N TRP A 40 7.93 -10.28 0.43
CA TRP A 40 6.74 -10.87 -0.18
C TRP A 40 6.96 -12.35 -0.49
N GLY A 41 5.98 -13.18 -0.13
CA GLY A 41 6.04 -14.64 -0.24
C GLY A 41 6.56 -15.35 1.01
N GLU A 42 7.04 -14.62 2.01
CA GLU A 42 7.41 -15.14 3.32
C GLU A 42 6.21 -15.08 4.28
N ASP A 43 6.39 -15.62 5.50
CA ASP A 43 5.40 -15.47 6.56
C ASP A 43 5.42 -14.05 7.12
N LEU A 44 4.49 -13.22 6.68
CA LEU A 44 4.38 -11.82 7.10
C LEU A 44 3.82 -11.65 8.52
N THR A 45 3.23 -12.69 9.13
CA THR A 45 2.73 -12.61 10.51
C THR A 45 3.83 -12.23 11.48
N THR A 46 5.07 -12.66 11.21
CA THR A 46 6.25 -12.39 12.03
C THR A 46 6.54 -10.90 12.25
N VAL A 47 6.18 -10.05 11.30
CA VAL A 47 6.39 -8.60 11.40
C VAL A 47 5.09 -7.84 11.68
N LEU A 48 3.94 -8.43 11.35
CA LEU A 48 2.63 -7.81 11.49
C LEU A 48 2.05 -7.97 12.89
N ASP A 49 2.27 -9.12 13.52
CA ASP A 49 1.65 -9.44 14.79
C ASP A 49 2.11 -8.50 15.91
N GLY A 50 1.14 -7.91 16.60
CA GLY A 50 1.39 -6.94 17.66
C GLY A 50 1.83 -5.54 17.17
N ALA A 51 1.81 -5.27 15.87
CA ALA A 51 2.06 -3.92 15.37
C ALA A 51 0.85 -2.99 15.59
N ASP A 52 1.10 -1.68 15.62
CA ASP A 52 0.05 -0.67 15.85
C ASP A 52 -0.63 -0.22 14.54
N ALA A 53 0.10 -0.25 13.44
CA ALA A 53 -0.45 0.10 12.13
C ALA A 53 0.33 -0.51 10.97
N VAL A 54 -0.38 -0.71 9.85
CA VAL A 54 0.19 -1.10 8.55
C VAL A 54 -0.14 -0.05 7.52
N VAL A 55 0.88 0.41 6.79
CA VAL A 55 0.75 1.30 5.64
C VAL A 55 1.21 0.57 4.39
N ASN A 56 0.28 0.26 3.49
CA ASN A 56 0.58 -0.41 2.23
C ASN A 56 0.73 0.61 1.10
N LEU A 57 1.96 0.79 0.66
CA LEU A 57 2.36 1.60 -0.49
C LEU A 57 2.94 0.72 -1.62
N ALA A 58 2.81 -0.59 -1.51
CA ALA A 58 3.38 -1.51 -2.46
C ALA A 58 2.68 -1.42 -3.83
N GLY A 59 3.48 -1.29 -4.86
CA GLY A 59 3.00 -1.25 -6.23
C GLY A 59 4.11 -0.85 -7.19
N ARG A 60 4.06 -1.37 -8.40
CA ARG A 60 4.94 -0.92 -9.48
C ARG A 60 4.63 0.54 -9.84
N SER A 61 5.65 1.33 -10.14
CA SER A 61 5.48 2.69 -10.65
C SER A 61 4.62 2.71 -11.91
N VAL A 62 3.67 3.64 -11.94
CA VAL A 62 2.82 3.91 -13.11
C VAL A 62 3.54 4.79 -14.15
N SER A 63 4.70 5.34 -13.83
CA SER A 63 5.54 6.14 -14.74
C SER A 63 6.27 5.24 -15.74
N CYS A 64 5.50 4.62 -16.63
CA CYS A 64 6.03 3.74 -17.67
C CYS A 64 5.10 3.74 -18.88
N ARG A 65 5.57 3.24 -20.02
CA ARG A 65 4.72 3.01 -21.17
C ARG A 65 3.72 1.89 -20.85
N TYR A 66 2.43 2.11 -21.07
CA TYR A 66 1.38 1.13 -20.83
C TYR A 66 1.30 0.09 -21.95
N THR A 67 2.29 -0.79 -21.99
CA THR A 67 2.18 -2.04 -22.73
C THR A 67 1.30 -3.01 -21.94
N LYS A 68 0.80 -4.06 -22.61
CA LYS A 68 0.02 -5.11 -21.92
C LYS A 68 0.79 -5.68 -20.72
N THR A 69 2.07 -5.98 -20.88
CA THR A 69 2.93 -6.51 -19.82
C THR A 69 3.04 -5.54 -18.63
N ASN A 70 3.29 -4.25 -18.91
CA ASN A 70 3.42 -3.25 -17.86
C ASN A 70 2.09 -3.00 -17.13
N ALA A 71 0.98 -2.97 -17.85
CA ALA A 71 -0.36 -2.85 -17.26
C ALA A 71 -0.68 -4.05 -16.35
N ASP A 72 -0.42 -5.27 -16.81
CA ASP A 72 -0.58 -6.50 -16.02
C ASP A 72 0.28 -6.47 -14.73
N GLU A 73 1.51 -5.98 -14.82
CA GLU A 73 2.38 -5.86 -13.65
C GLU A 73 1.91 -4.77 -12.66
N ILE A 74 1.43 -3.62 -13.15
CA ILE A 74 0.87 -2.56 -12.32
C ILE A 74 -0.32 -3.12 -11.53
N PHE A 75 -1.24 -3.81 -12.19
CA PHE A 75 -2.40 -4.42 -11.58
C PHE A 75 -2.00 -5.51 -10.57
N ARG A 76 -1.18 -6.46 -10.99
CA ARG A 76 -0.75 -7.59 -10.13
C ARG A 76 0.05 -7.15 -8.91
N SER A 77 0.94 -6.17 -9.07
CA SER A 77 1.76 -5.68 -7.95
C SER A 77 0.92 -5.10 -6.81
N ARG A 78 -0.28 -4.58 -7.11
CA ARG A 78 -1.20 -4.06 -6.13
C ARG A 78 -2.15 -5.12 -5.58
N THR A 79 -2.84 -5.83 -6.46
CA THR A 79 -3.84 -6.83 -6.05
C THR A 79 -3.21 -8.02 -5.31
N ARG A 80 -2.05 -8.50 -5.76
CA ARG A 80 -1.36 -9.60 -5.10
C ARG A 80 -0.86 -9.22 -3.72
N THR A 81 -0.18 -8.08 -3.60
CA THR A 81 0.37 -7.63 -2.31
C THR A 81 -0.72 -7.29 -1.30
N THR A 82 -1.80 -6.67 -1.72
CA THR A 82 -2.96 -6.39 -0.86
C THR A 82 -3.61 -7.67 -0.36
N ARG A 83 -3.78 -8.68 -1.21
CA ARG A 83 -4.32 -9.99 -0.80
C ARG A 83 -3.39 -10.72 0.16
N GLU A 84 -2.09 -10.66 -0.08
CA GLU A 84 -1.07 -11.30 0.78
C GLU A 84 -1.07 -10.66 2.17
N LEU A 85 -1.11 -9.33 2.25
CA LEU A 85 -1.28 -8.61 3.50
C LEU A 85 -2.57 -9.00 4.22
N GLY A 86 -3.70 -8.99 3.52
CA GLY A 86 -4.99 -9.33 4.09
C GLY A 86 -5.03 -10.75 4.68
N ARG A 87 -4.41 -11.72 3.99
CA ARG A 87 -4.30 -13.09 4.50
C ARG A 87 -3.41 -13.17 5.74
N ALA A 88 -2.29 -12.48 5.73
CA ALA A 88 -1.37 -12.43 6.86
C ALA A 88 -2.01 -11.77 8.09
N LEU A 89 -2.70 -10.63 7.89
CA LEU A 89 -3.44 -9.95 8.95
C LEU A 89 -4.53 -10.83 9.57
N ALA A 90 -5.24 -11.59 8.75
CA ALA A 90 -6.26 -12.54 9.22
C ALA A 90 -5.66 -13.73 9.99
N ALA A 91 -4.39 -14.02 9.83
CA ALA A 91 -3.67 -15.09 10.50
C ALA A 91 -2.92 -14.62 11.77
N CYS A 92 -2.83 -13.32 12.03
CA CYS A 92 -2.21 -12.77 13.24
C CYS A 92 -3.06 -13.08 14.48
N ASP A 93 -2.42 -13.38 15.59
CA ASP A 93 -3.07 -13.49 16.90
C ASP A 93 -3.47 -12.11 17.44
N SER A 94 -2.66 -11.10 17.16
CA SER A 94 -2.88 -9.70 17.53
C SER A 94 -2.67 -8.78 16.31
N PRO A 95 -3.62 -8.74 15.37
CA PRO A 95 -3.47 -7.97 14.15
C PRO A 95 -3.43 -6.47 14.42
N PRO A 96 -2.68 -5.69 13.64
CA PRO A 96 -2.69 -4.23 13.71
C PRO A 96 -4.10 -3.67 13.63
N PRO A 97 -4.50 -2.77 14.54
CA PRO A 97 -5.84 -2.19 14.53
C PRO A 97 -6.08 -1.20 13.37
N VAL A 98 -5.02 -0.76 12.71
CA VAL A 98 -5.09 0.19 11.60
C VAL A 98 -4.37 -0.38 10.38
N TRP A 99 -5.09 -0.44 9.27
CA TRP A 99 -4.54 -0.73 7.95
C TRP A 99 -4.89 0.37 6.96
N LEU A 100 -3.87 1.07 6.46
CA LEU A 100 -3.99 2.08 5.42
C LEU A 100 -3.49 1.51 4.10
N ASN A 101 -4.32 1.55 3.07
CA ASN A 101 -3.97 1.09 1.73
C ASN A 101 -3.93 2.28 0.78
N SER A 102 -2.79 2.50 0.12
CA SER A 102 -2.67 3.57 -0.86
C SER A 102 -3.49 3.25 -2.10
N SER A 103 -4.40 4.15 -2.44
CA SER A 103 -5.16 4.14 -3.68
C SER A 103 -4.77 5.35 -4.54
N THR A 104 -5.66 5.86 -5.36
CA THR A 104 -5.39 6.97 -6.28
C THR A 104 -6.60 7.86 -6.47
N GLY A 105 -6.36 9.17 -6.63
CA GLY A 105 -7.42 10.11 -7.01
C GLY A 105 -8.01 9.87 -8.41
N THR A 106 -7.33 9.09 -9.25
CA THR A 106 -7.87 8.71 -10.57
C THR A 106 -9.01 7.69 -10.53
N ILE A 107 -9.40 7.23 -9.34
CA ILE A 107 -10.64 6.46 -9.16
C ILE A 107 -11.89 7.27 -9.50
N TYR A 108 -11.83 8.59 -9.39
CA TYR A 108 -12.95 9.46 -9.68
C TYR A 108 -13.10 9.76 -11.17
N ALA A 109 -14.35 9.98 -11.59
CA ALA A 109 -14.65 10.50 -12.91
C ALA A 109 -14.07 11.91 -13.11
N ASP A 110 -13.75 12.26 -14.36
CA ASP A 110 -13.32 13.63 -14.71
C ASP A 110 -14.46 14.62 -14.42
N SER A 111 -14.17 15.66 -13.68
CA SER A 111 -15.09 16.73 -13.36
C SER A 111 -14.40 18.09 -13.49
N ARG A 112 -14.98 18.96 -14.32
CA ARG A 112 -14.50 20.34 -14.51
C ARG A 112 -15.23 21.36 -13.64
N HIS A 113 -16.32 20.96 -12.99
CA HIS A 113 -17.25 21.88 -12.33
C HIS A 113 -17.29 21.74 -10.82
N SER A 114 -16.92 20.57 -10.28
CA SER A 114 -16.92 20.31 -8.85
C SER A 114 -15.74 19.43 -8.46
N PRO A 115 -15.10 19.67 -7.30
CA PRO A 115 -14.12 18.76 -6.76
C PRO A 115 -14.78 17.42 -6.41
N GLN A 116 -14.00 16.35 -6.51
CA GLN A 116 -14.41 14.99 -6.12
C GLN A 116 -13.92 14.70 -4.69
N ASP A 117 -14.75 14.08 -3.90
CA ASP A 117 -14.46 13.64 -2.54
C ASP A 117 -14.99 12.22 -2.28
N GLU A 118 -14.70 11.67 -1.11
CA GLU A 118 -15.09 10.32 -0.73
C GLU A 118 -16.59 10.15 -0.43
N GLU A 119 -17.32 11.25 -0.18
CA GLU A 119 -18.75 11.20 0.13
C GLU A 119 -19.63 11.40 -1.11
N HIS A 120 -19.21 12.26 -2.03
CA HIS A 120 -20.01 12.72 -3.17
C HIS A 120 -19.35 12.46 -4.53
N GLY A 121 -18.11 11.97 -4.54
CA GLY A 121 -17.36 11.74 -5.75
C GLY A 121 -17.96 10.64 -6.62
N GLU A 122 -18.04 10.89 -7.92
CA GLU A 122 -18.41 9.88 -8.92
C GLU A 122 -17.22 8.99 -9.27
N LEU A 123 -17.42 7.68 -9.25
CA LEU A 123 -16.41 6.75 -9.74
C LEU A 123 -16.30 6.82 -11.25
N GLY A 124 -15.06 6.86 -11.73
CA GLY A 124 -14.76 6.81 -13.15
C GLY A 124 -14.77 5.40 -13.72
N ASP A 125 -14.19 5.25 -14.88
CA ASP A 125 -14.01 3.98 -15.57
C ASP A 125 -12.58 3.85 -16.12
N GLY A 126 -12.24 2.67 -16.65
CA GLY A 126 -10.96 2.40 -17.27
C GLY A 126 -9.90 1.83 -16.33
N PHE A 127 -8.72 1.61 -16.89
CA PHE A 127 -7.64 0.86 -16.25
C PHE A 127 -7.23 1.41 -14.88
N SER A 128 -7.10 2.73 -14.73
CA SER A 128 -6.71 3.35 -13.46
C SER A 128 -7.73 3.12 -12.35
N VAL A 129 -9.01 3.08 -12.69
CA VAL A 129 -10.11 2.80 -11.75
C VAL A 129 -10.11 1.32 -11.35
N GLU A 130 -9.87 0.41 -12.32
CA GLU A 130 -9.80 -1.03 -12.05
C GLU A 130 -8.62 -1.39 -11.13
N VAL A 131 -7.54 -0.61 -11.17
CA VAL A 131 -6.35 -0.79 -10.33
C VAL A 131 -6.54 -0.23 -8.93
N ALA A 132 -7.32 0.84 -8.80
CA ALA A 132 -7.62 1.49 -7.53
C ALA A 132 -8.56 0.66 -6.67
#